data_2a8f6504ad4da3d3802271d0f6630c5b
#
_entry.id   2a8f6504ad4da3d3802271d0f6630c5b
#
_cell.length_a   1.000
_cell.length_b   1.000
_cell.length_c   1.000
_cell.angle_alpha   90.00
_cell.angle_beta   90.00
_cell.angle_gamma   90.00
#
_symmetry.space_group_name_H-M   'P 1'
#
loop_
_entity.id
_entity.type
_entity.pdbx_description
1 polymer ?
#
loop_
_entity_poly.entity_id
_entity_poly.type
_entity_poly.pdbx_seq_one_letter_code
_entity_poly.pdbx_strand_id
1 'polypeptide(L)'
;MIYNTFELHQEGSLPGAHLVTYIQEYSEAMAINDRPLILLCPGGGYTRTSDREAEPMALKFLAMGYHAAVLRYSCAPAEYPTSLQELAYSIKFVREDAKEWHIDPHKIVVEGCSAGGHLAASLGVFWDEDFLAESQGLSASEHELLRPDGLLLCYPVITSGEIADRGTFENL
;
A
#
# COMPACT_ATOMS: atom_id res chain seq x y z
N MET A 1 18.15 -11.15 -1.47
CA MET A 1 16.87 -10.45 -1.25
C MET A 1 17.10 -9.31 -0.26
N ILE A 2 16.68 -8.10 -0.60
CA ILE A 2 16.71 -6.95 0.30
C ILE A 2 15.40 -6.93 1.08
N TYR A 3 15.48 -7.02 2.38
CA TYR A 3 14.36 -6.99 3.31
C TYR A 3 14.56 -5.85 4.29
N ASN A 4 13.69 -4.86 4.24
CA ASN A 4 13.77 -3.67 5.09
C ASN A 4 12.40 -3.35 5.69
N THR A 5 12.42 -2.70 6.85
CA THR A 5 11.23 -2.15 7.51
C THR A 5 11.40 -0.66 7.70
N PHE A 6 10.41 0.10 7.27
CA PHE A 6 10.38 1.56 7.36
C PHE A 6 9.19 1.98 8.22
N GLU A 7 9.46 2.65 9.33
CA GLU A 7 8.41 3.21 10.18
C GLU A 7 7.68 4.36 9.46
N LEU A 8 6.37 4.45 9.66
CA LEU A 8 5.54 5.48 9.06
C LEU A 8 5.22 6.57 10.09
N HIS A 9 5.32 7.82 9.65
CA HIS A 9 5.16 9.00 10.50
C HIS A 9 4.24 10.04 9.84
N GLN A 10 3.09 9.60 9.37
CA GLN A 10 2.06 10.50 8.86
C GLN A 10 1.27 11.11 10.03
N GLU A 11 0.51 12.17 9.78
CA GLU A 11 -0.37 12.72 10.80
C GLU A 11 -1.36 11.66 11.29
N GLY A 12 -1.39 11.43 12.59
CA GLY A 12 -2.22 10.39 13.21
C GLY A 12 -1.65 8.97 13.20
N SER A 13 -0.48 8.73 12.57
CA SER A 13 0.15 7.40 12.58
C SER A 13 0.37 6.87 13.98
N LEU A 14 -0.02 5.62 14.21
CA LEU A 14 0.19 4.94 15.48
C LEU A 14 1.58 4.32 15.56
N PRO A 15 2.16 4.17 16.76
CA PRO A 15 3.37 3.41 16.96
C PRO A 15 3.25 2.00 16.37
N GLY A 16 4.21 1.62 15.54
CA GLY A 16 4.21 0.30 14.89
C GLY A 16 3.59 0.27 13.49
N ALA A 17 3.06 1.38 12.97
CA ALA A 17 2.74 1.50 11.55
C ALA A 17 4.04 1.49 10.73
N HIS A 18 4.13 0.60 9.75
CA HIS A 18 5.35 0.43 8.98
C HIS A 18 5.12 -0.20 7.60
N LEU A 19 6.06 0.05 6.70
CA LEU A 19 6.17 -0.62 5.41
C LEU A 19 7.30 -1.64 5.46
N VAL A 20 7.02 -2.89 5.07
CA VAL A 20 8.03 -3.94 4.90
C VAL A 20 8.25 -4.17 3.43
N THR A 21 9.49 -4.11 2.97
CA THR A 21 9.84 -4.35 1.56
C THR A 21 10.53 -5.70 1.36
N TYR A 22 10.19 -6.37 0.27
CA TYR A 22 10.73 -7.63 -0.20
C TYR A 22 11.23 -7.43 -1.62
N ILE A 23 12.49 -7.05 -1.78
CA ILE A 23 13.08 -6.69 -3.07
C ILE A 23 14.04 -7.79 -3.51
N GLN A 24 13.82 -8.34 -4.70
CA GLN A 24 14.74 -9.31 -5.30
C GLN A 24 16.01 -8.59 -5.74
N GLU A 25 17.16 -9.18 -5.46
CA GLU A 25 18.42 -8.62 -5.89
C GLU A 25 18.52 -8.57 -7.41
N TYR A 26 19.12 -7.48 -7.91
CA TYR A 26 19.47 -7.35 -9.31
C TYR A 26 20.58 -8.33 -9.69
N SER A 27 20.50 -8.86 -10.88
CA SER A 27 21.57 -9.70 -11.47
C SER A 27 21.67 -9.46 -12.97
N GLU A 28 22.83 -9.10 -13.45
CA GLU A 28 23.11 -8.93 -14.89
C GLU A 28 22.87 -10.21 -15.71
N ALA A 29 22.97 -11.39 -15.06
CA ALA A 29 22.70 -12.66 -15.70
C ALA A 29 21.21 -12.92 -15.96
N MET A 30 20.32 -12.15 -15.32
CA MET A 30 18.88 -12.23 -15.54
C MET A 30 18.47 -11.16 -16.56
N ALA A 31 17.68 -11.55 -17.56
CA ALA A 31 17.22 -10.63 -18.62
C ALA A 31 16.15 -9.63 -18.15
N ILE A 32 15.88 -9.54 -16.86
CA ILE A 32 14.88 -8.65 -16.26
C ILE A 32 15.61 -7.62 -15.43
N ASN A 33 15.55 -6.36 -15.86
CA ASN A 33 16.21 -5.26 -15.16
C ASN A 33 15.30 -4.66 -14.09
N ASP A 34 14.11 -4.19 -14.49
CA ASP A 34 13.15 -3.58 -13.57
C ASP A 34 11.91 -4.48 -13.46
N ARG A 35 11.38 -4.64 -12.26
CA ARG A 35 10.25 -5.52 -11.95
C ARG A 35 9.05 -4.69 -11.49
N PRO A 36 7.82 -5.14 -11.80
CA PRO A 36 6.65 -4.61 -11.12
C PRO A 36 6.73 -4.85 -9.61
N LEU A 37 6.10 -3.95 -8.84
CA LEU A 37 5.95 -4.13 -7.39
C LEU A 37 4.48 -4.26 -7.03
N ILE A 38 4.17 -5.19 -6.13
CA ILE A 38 2.86 -5.33 -5.50
C ILE A 38 2.93 -4.80 -4.08
N LEU A 39 2.20 -3.72 -3.80
CA LEU A 39 2.04 -3.14 -2.47
C LEU A 39 0.78 -3.72 -1.83
N LEU A 40 0.96 -4.51 -0.79
CA LEU A 40 -0.07 -5.31 -0.11
C LEU A 40 -0.67 -4.54 1.06
N CYS A 41 -1.99 -4.39 1.08
CA CYS A 41 -2.78 -3.85 2.18
C CYS A 41 -3.61 -4.98 2.81
N PRO A 42 -3.13 -5.64 3.89
CA PRO A 42 -3.86 -6.71 4.54
C PRO A 42 -5.19 -6.25 5.13
N GLY A 43 -6.18 -7.13 5.17
CA GLY A 43 -7.45 -6.88 5.84
C GLY A 43 -7.35 -6.97 7.37
N GLY A 44 -8.49 -6.86 8.03
CA GLY A 44 -8.61 -6.97 9.49
C GLY A 44 -9.61 -6.01 10.10
N GLY A 45 -10.55 -5.47 9.30
CA GLY A 45 -11.66 -4.63 9.75
C GLY A 45 -11.23 -3.32 10.39
N TYR A 46 -10.08 -2.77 10.03
CA TYR A 46 -9.43 -1.62 10.66
C TYR A 46 -9.20 -1.76 12.17
N THR A 47 -9.30 -2.98 12.72
CA THR A 47 -8.86 -3.26 14.11
C THR A 47 -7.42 -3.74 14.18
N ARG A 48 -6.92 -4.33 13.09
CA ARG A 48 -5.55 -4.84 12.92
C ARG A 48 -5.27 -5.06 11.45
N THR A 49 -4.01 -5.38 11.12
CA THR A 49 -3.61 -5.92 9.82
C THR A 49 -3.36 -7.45 9.93
N SER A 50 -3.95 -8.23 9.01
CA SER A 50 -3.92 -9.70 9.03
C SER A 50 -2.56 -10.25 8.61
N ASP A 51 -1.95 -11.12 9.41
CA ASP A 51 -0.67 -11.78 9.06
C ASP A 51 -0.83 -12.77 7.90
N ARG A 52 -2.02 -13.36 7.71
CA ARG A 52 -2.29 -14.30 6.61
C ARG A 52 -2.27 -13.63 5.24
N GLU A 53 -2.57 -12.34 5.19
CA GLU A 53 -2.68 -11.53 3.98
C GLU A 53 -1.46 -10.60 3.79
N ALA A 54 -0.40 -10.85 4.53
CA ALA A 54 0.84 -10.07 4.55
C ALA A 54 2.01 -10.86 3.91
N GLU A 55 2.99 -11.26 4.71
CA GLU A 55 4.18 -11.96 4.23
C GLU A 55 3.89 -13.22 3.37
N PRO A 56 2.92 -14.10 3.70
CA PRO A 56 2.62 -15.24 2.84
C PRO A 56 2.21 -14.87 1.42
N MET A 57 1.50 -13.74 1.25
CA MET A 57 1.14 -13.22 -0.07
C MET A 57 2.34 -12.56 -0.75
N ALA A 58 3.13 -11.77 -0.02
CA ALA A 58 4.37 -11.19 -0.55
C ALA A 58 5.30 -12.26 -1.12
N LEU A 59 5.50 -13.36 -0.40
CA LEU A 59 6.33 -14.49 -0.86
C LEU A 59 5.78 -15.14 -2.14
N LYS A 60 4.46 -15.18 -2.31
CA LYS A 60 3.84 -15.68 -3.55
C LYS A 60 4.14 -14.77 -4.74
N PHE A 61 4.00 -13.45 -4.58
CA PHE A 61 4.34 -12.50 -5.63
C PHE A 61 5.83 -12.52 -5.97
N LEU A 62 6.71 -12.65 -4.97
CA LEU A 62 8.14 -12.83 -5.20
C LEU A 62 8.43 -14.06 -6.05
N ALA A 63 7.79 -15.21 -5.74
CA ALA A 63 7.96 -16.44 -6.50
C ALA A 63 7.49 -16.32 -7.97
N MET A 64 6.59 -15.38 -8.25
CA MET A 64 6.11 -15.04 -9.59
C MET A 64 6.99 -14.01 -10.30
N GLY A 65 8.03 -13.49 -9.65
CA GLY A 65 8.98 -12.55 -10.24
C GLY A 65 8.68 -11.08 -10.01
N TYR A 66 7.69 -10.75 -9.17
CA TYR A 66 7.41 -9.39 -8.73
C TYR A 66 8.28 -9.00 -7.53
N HIS A 67 8.50 -7.71 -7.32
CA HIS A 67 8.81 -7.20 -5.99
C HIS A 67 7.54 -7.11 -5.17
N ALA A 68 7.67 -7.10 -3.84
CA ALA A 68 6.52 -6.93 -2.96
C ALA A 68 6.85 -5.97 -1.82
N ALA A 69 5.81 -5.29 -1.32
CA ALA A 69 5.85 -4.56 -0.08
C ALA A 69 4.56 -4.82 0.71
N VAL A 70 4.65 -4.82 2.03
CA VAL A 70 3.50 -5.01 2.91
C VAL A 70 3.32 -3.77 3.77
N LEU A 71 2.18 -3.13 3.68
CA LEU A 71 1.81 -1.99 4.51
C LEU A 71 1.10 -2.48 5.78
N ARG A 72 1.73 -2.25 6.92
CA ARG A 72 1.12 -2.40 8.24
C ARG A 72 0.60 -1.04 8.67
N TYR A 73 -0.59 -0.68 8.16
CA TYR A 73 -1.20 0.63 8.38
C TYR A 73 -1.82 0.76 9.77
N SER A 74 -1.96 2.00 10.22
CA SER A 74 -2.65 2.34 11.47
C SER A 74 -4.12 1.93 11.39
N CYS A 75 -4.56 1.21 12.42
CA CYS A 75 -5.94 0.79 12.62
C CYS A 75 -6.53 1.54 13.82
N ALA A 76 -7.79 1.28 14.20
CA ALA A 76 -8.38 1.90 15.38
C ALA A 76 -7.45 1.82 16.60
N PRO A 77 -7.28 2.91 17.38
CA PRO A 77 -8.08 4.15 17.40
C PRO A 77 -7.61 5.26 16.41
N ALA A 78 -6.75 4.96 15.43
CA ALA A 78 -6.48 5.91 14.37
C ALA A 78 -7.74 6.07 13.51
N GLU A 79 -8.00 7.30 13.06
CA GLU A 79 -9.19 7.65 12.28
C GLU A 79 -8.80 8.01 10.84
N TYR A 80 -9.78 7.97 9.94
CA TYR A 80 -9.62 8.49 8.58
C TYR A 80 -9.17 9.97 8.62
N PRO A 81 -8.19 10.40 7.81
CA PRO A 81 -7.60 9.68 6.68
C PRO A 81 -6.22 9.04 6.96
N THR A 82 -5.83 8.79 8.21
CA THR A 82 -4.47 8.35 8.58
C THR A 82 -3.97 7.17 7.74
N SER A 83 -4.71 6.06 7.68
CA SER A 83 -4.29 4.88 6.92
C SER A 83 -4.18 5.16 5.41
N LEU A 84 -5.01 6.06 4.87
CA LEU A 84 -4.94 6.48 3.47
C LEU A 84 -3.67 7.31 3.20
N GLN A 85 -3.30 8.19 4.12
CA GLN A 85 -2.05 8.97 4.03
C GLN A 85 -0.82 8.07 4.12
N GLU A 86 -0.85 7.04 4.97
CA GLU A 86 0.21 6.04 5.07
C GLU A 86 0.37 5.22 3.78
N LEU A 87 -0.73 4.87 3.12
CA LEU A 87 -0.71 4.19 1.83
C LEU A 87 -0.19 5.13 0.72
N ALA A 88 -0.63 6.39 0.71
CA ALA A 88 -0.15 7.41 -0.23
C ALA A 88 1.35 7.66 -0.07
N TYR A 89 1.83 7.78 1.17
CA TYR A 89 3.26 7.85 1.46
C TYR A 89 4.01 6.63 0.93
N SER A 90 3.48 5.43 1.18
CA SER A 90 4.16 4.18 0.81
C SER A 90 4.31 4.03 -0.69
N ILE A 91 3.31 4.40 -1.50
CA ILE A 91 3.41 4.34 -2.96
C ILE A 91 4.38 5.40 -3.50
N LYS A 92 4.34 6.62 -2.95
CA LYS A 92 5.29 7.69 -3.27
C LYS A 92 6.72 7.25 -2.97
N PHE A 93 6.98 6.77 -1.76
CA PHE A 93 8.28 6.30 -1.30
C PHE A 93 8.86 5.21 -2.21
N VAL A 94 8.07 4.19 -2.51
CA VAL A 94 8.49 3.11 -3.42
C VAL A 94 8.78 3.64 -4.83
N ARG A 95 8.01 4.61 -5.32
CA ARG A 95 8.20 5.19 -6.66
C ARG A 95 9.45 6.06 -6.72
N GLU A 96 9.75 6.82 -5.67
CA GLU A 96 10.96 7.63 -5.57
C GLU A 96 12.24 6.77 -5.53
N ASP A 97 12.21 5.64 -4.82
CA ASP A 97 13.33 4.70 -4.71
C ASP A 97 13.36 3.63 -5.83
N ALA A 98 12.43 3.70 -6.78
CA ALA A 98 12.25 2.67 -7.81
C ALA A 98 13.52 2.35 -8.58
N LYS A 99 14.33 3.35 -8.92
CA LYS A 99 15.60 3.17 -9.63
C LYS A 99 16.62 2.38 -8.81
N GLU A 100 16.75 2.68 -7.54
CA GLU A 100 17.69 1.98 -6.64
C GLU A 100 17.30 0.53 -6.41
N TRP A 101 15.98 0.29 -6.35
CA TRP A 101 15.43 -1.04 -6.07
C TRP A 101 15.10 -1.85 -7.33
N HIS A 102 15.43 -1.34 -8.51
CA HIS A 102 15.09 -1.98 -9.78
C HIS A 102 13.58 -2.29 -9.91
N ILE A 103 12.76 -1.32 -9.53
CA ILE A 103 11.31 -1.33 -9.69
C ILE A 103 10.96 -0.54 -10.95
N ASP A 104 10.02 -1.04 -11.75
CA ASP A 104 9.40 -0.27 -12.81
C ASP A 104 8.42 0.76 -12.16
N PRO A 105 8.74 2.08 -12.20
CA PRO A 105 7.94 3.09 -11.51
C PRO A 105 6.53 3.26 -12.10
N HIS A 106 6.27 2.65 -13.26
CA HIS A 106 4.97 2.65 -13.93
C HIS A 106 4.23 1.30 -13.79
N LYS A 107 4.68 0.45 -12.86
CA LYS A 107 4.07 -0.85 -12.56
C LYS A 107 4.05 -1.11 -11.05
N ILE A 108 3.53 -0.15 -10.29
CA ILE A 108 3.28 -0.27 -8.86
C ILE A 108 1.79 -0.52 -8.67
N VAL A 109 1.46 -1.76 -8.32
CA VAL A 109 0.07 -2.22 -8.16
C VAL A 109 -0.23 -2.31 -6.67
N VAL A 110 -1.37 -1.76 -6.25
CA VAL A 110 -1.85 -1.90 -4.88
C VAL A 110 -2.82 -3.06 -4.81
N GLU A 111 -2.51 -4.02 -3.96
CA GLU A 111 -3.39 -5.15 -3.62
C GLU A 111 -4.00 -4.92 -2.26
N GLY A 112 -5.29 -5.21 -2.09
CA GLY A 112 -5.94 -5.09 -0.80
C GLY A 112 -7.02 -6.13 -0.57
N CYS A 113 -7.01 -6.70 0.65
CA CYS A 113 -7.98 -7.68 1.11
C CYS A 113 -8.97 -7.07 2.09
N SER A 114 -10.28 -7.29 1.94
CA SER A 114 -11.30 -6.88 2.90
C SER A 114 -11.23 -5.38 3.22
N ALA A 115 -10.94 -4.97 4.47
CA ALA A 115 -10.67 -3.59 4.86
C ALA A 115 -9.46 -2.99 4.12
N GLY A 116 -8.40 -3.77 3.87
CA GLY A 116 -7.28 -3.36 3.03
C GLY A 116 -7.69 -3.15 1.57
N GLY A 117 -8.70 -3.90 1.09
CA GLY A 117 -9.32 -3.67 -0.21
C GLY A 117 -10.10 -2.36 -0.27
N HIS A 118 -10.76 -1.97 0.81
CA HIS A 118 -11.36 -0.64 0.96
C HIS A 118 -10.28 0.45 0.89
N LEU A 119 -9.19 0.27 1.63
CA LEU A 119 -8.06 1.22 1.66
C LEU A 119 -7.43 1.38 0.26
N ALA A 120 -7.18 0.27 -0.44
CA ALA A 120 -6.64 0.28 -1.81
C ALA A 120 -7.60 0.98 -2.79
N ALA A 121 -8.92 0.70 -2.69
CA ALA A 121 -9.94 1.36 -3.49
C ALA A 121 -10.01 2.86 -3.21
N SER A 122 -9.89 3.26 -1.93
CA SER A 122 -9.87 4.67 -1.52
C SER A 122 -8.70 5.41 -2.16
N LEU A 123 -7.49 4.84 -2.15
CA LEU A 123 -6.37 5.44 -2.88
C LEU A 123 -6.67 5.56 -4.38
N GLY A 124 -7.25 4.53 -4.99
CA GLY A 124 -7.61 4.54 -6.41
C GLY A 124 -8.61 5.63 -6.80
N VAL A 125 -9.41 6.12 -5.84
CA VAL A 125 -10.40 7.20 -6.03
C VAL A 125 -9.85 8.57 -5.66
N PHE A 126 -8.97 8.65 -4.66
CA PHE A 126 -8.53 9.91 -4.06
C PHE A 126 -7.06 10.30 -4.37
N TRP A 127 -6.34 9.52 -5.18
CA TRP A 127 -4.91 9.77 -5.45
C TRP A 127 -4.63 11.16 -6.06
N ASP A 128 -5.58 11.75 -6.80
CA ASP A 128 -5.49 13.06 -7.46
C ASP A 128 -6.16 14.20 -6.68
N GLU A 129 -6.59 13.94 -5.45
CA GLU A 129 -7.20 14.96 -4.59
C GLU A 129 -6.13 15.78 -3.86
N ASP A 130 -6.34 17.09 -3.81
CA ASP A 130 -5.38 18.05 -3.23
C ASP A 130 -5.04 17.73 -1.78
N PHE A 131 -6.03 17.34 -0.95
CA PHE A 131 -5.79 17.04 0.47
C PHE A 131 -4.77 15.91 0.67
N LEU A 132 -4.77 14.92 -0.24
CA LEU A 132 -3.86 13.79 -0.14
C LEU A 132 -2.45 14.17 -0.60
N ALA A 133 -2.34 14.95 -1.69
CA ALA A 133 -1.07 15.49 -2.14
C ALA A 133 -0.43 16.42 -1.10
N GLU A 134 -1.19 17.34 -0.53
CA GLU A 134 -0.75 18.26 0.53
C GLU A 134 -0.24 17.51 1.76
N SER A 135 -0.91 16.42 2.17
CA SER A 135 -0.47 15.58 3.27
C SER A 135 0.91 14.94 3.03
N GLN A 136 1.30 14.77 1.76
CA GLN A 136 2.59 14.23 1.34
C GLN A 136 3.62 15.31 1.00
N GLY A 137 3.29 16.59 1.24
CA GLY A 137 4.15 17.72 0.89
C GLY A 137 4.30 17.93 -0.62
N LEU A 138 3.35 17.46 -1.41
CA LEU A 138 3.33 17.56 -2.86
C LEU A 138 2.47 18.75 -3.32
N SER A 139 2.81 19.30 -4.48
CA SER A 139 1.97 20.25 -5.20
C SER A 139 0.94 19.52 -6.07
N ALA A 140 -0.11 20.25 -6.50
CA ALA A 140 -1.14 19.72 -7.39
C ALA A 140 -0.60 19.15 -8.73
N SER A 141 0.61 19.52 -9.16
CA SER A 141 1.24 18.97 -10.36
C SER A 141 1.98 17.65 -10.13
N GLU A 142 2.08 17.18 -8.88
CA GLU A 142 2.85 16.00 -8.48
C GLU A 142 1.97 14.82 -8.03
N HIS A 143 0.64 14.92 -8.19
CA HIS A 143 -0.33 13.87 -7.83
C HIS A 143 0.02 12.51 -8.44
N GLU A 144 0.62 12.48 -9.64
CA GLU A 144 1.03 11.24 -10.31
C GLU A 144 1.98 10.37 -9.47
N LEU A 145 2.69 10.95 -8.50
CA LEU A 145 3.51 10.20 -7.55
C LEU A 145 2.68 9.29 -6.62
N LEU A 146 1.42 9.63 -6.40
CA LEU A 146 0.48 8.90 -5.53
C LEU A 146 -0.36 7.88 -6.31
N ARG A 147 -0.39 7.95 -7.64
CA ARG A 147 -1.27 7.13 -8.47
C ARG A 147 -0.86 5.65 -8.44
N PRO A 148 -1.75 4.73 -8.08
CA PRO A 148 -1.51 3.31 -8.32
C PRO A 148 -1.60 3.01 -9.82
N ASP A 149 -0.67 2.21 -10.35
CA ASP A 149 -0.71 1.79 -11.75
C ASP A 149 -1.71 0.65 -12.00
N GLY A 150 -2.23 0.06 -10.93
CA GLY A 150 -3.30 -0.94 -10.95
C GLY A 150 -3.78 -1.27 -9.54
N LEU A 151 -4.97 -1.84 -9.46
CA LEU A 151 -5.58 -2.29 -8.21
C LEU A 151 -5.96 -3.77 -8.31
N LEU A 152 -5.64 -4.55 -7.28
CA LEU A 152 -6.12 -5.90 -7.07
C LEU A 152 -6.99 -5.90 -5.80
N LEU A 153 -8.32 -5.90 -5.99
CA LEU A 153 -9.27 -5.80 -4.89
C LEU A 153 -9.82 -7.18 -4.55
N CYS A 154 -9.37 -7.73 -3.43
CA CYS A 154 -9.78 -9.05 -2.94
C CYS A 154 -10.89 -8.87 -1.91
N TYR A 155 -12.11 -9.33 -2.22
CA TYR A 155 -13.31 -9.22 -1.36
C TYR A 155 -13.39 -7.88 -0.58
N PRO A 156 -13.27 -6.74 -1.29
CA PRO A 156 -13.14 -5.44 -0.65
C PRO A 156 -14.43 -5.04 0.07
N VAL A 157 -14.30 -4.35 1.21
CA VAL A 157 -15.43 -3.71 1.88
C VAL A 157 -15.68 -2.36 1.21
N ILE A 158 -16.62 -2.30 0.26
CA ILE A 158 -16.87 -1.11 -0.59
C ILE A 158 -18.26 -0.51 -0.46
N THR A 159 -19.07 -1.00 0.47
CA THR A 159 -20.41 -0.48 0.71
C THR A 159 -20.68 -0.27 2.19
N SER A 160 -21.32 0.84 2.54
CA SER A 160 -21.82 1.15 3.88
C SER A 160 -23.33 0.89 4.02
N GLY A 161 -23.98 0.29 3.00
CA GLY A 161 -25.42 0.00 2.98
C GLY A 161 -25.84 -1.14 3.90
N GLU A 162 -27.05 -1.67 3.69
CA GLU A 162 -27.65 -2.69 4.57
C GLU A 162 -26.86 -4.00 4.67
N ILE A 163 -26.09 -4.34 3.62
CA ILE A 163 -25.28 -5.57 3.54
C ILE A 163 -23.81 -5.32 3.88
N ALA A 164 -23.45 -4.13 4.39
CA ALA A 164 -22.10 -3.78 4.73
C ALA A 164 -21.56 -4.57 5.92
N ASP A 165 -20.27 -4.79 5.95
CA ASP A 165 -19.53 -5.11 7.17
C ASP A 165 -19.43 -3.84 8.04
N ARG A 166 -20.42 -3.64 8.91
CA ARG A 166 -20.55 -2.43 9.72
C ARG A 166 -19.36 -2.24 10.65
N GLY A 167 -18.83 -3.32 11.22
CA GLY A 167 -17.68 -3.24 12.12
C GLY A 167 -16.44 -2.63 11.45
N THR A 168 -16.24 -2.86 10.17
CA THR A 168 -15.15 -2.21 9.41
C THR A 168 -15.33 -0.70 9.35
N PHE A 169 -16.54 -0.20 9.11
CA PHE A 169 -16.82 1.24 9.03
C PHE A 169 -16.85 1.93 10.40
N GLU A 170 -17.16 1.20 11.46
CA GLU A 170 -17.11 1.73 12.84
C GLU A 170 -15.67 1.95 13.33
N ASN A 171 -14.69 1.29 12.70
CA ASN A 171 -13.26 1.37 13.03
C ASN A 171 -12.45 2.24 12.04
N LEU A 172 -13.09 2.83 11.04
CA LEU A 172 -12.46 3.71 10.05
C LEU A 172 -12.48 5.15 10.53
#